data_191b61c0f52830b5d1c377d7445d688c
#
_entry.id   191b61c0f52830b5d1c377d7445d688c
#
_cell.length_a   1.000
_cell.length_b   1.000
_cell.length_c   1.000
_cell.angle_alpha   90.00
_cell.angle_beta   90.00
_cell.angle_gamma   90.00
#
_symmetry.space_group_name_H-M   'P 1'
#
loop_
_entity.id
_entity.type
_entity.pdbx_description
1 polymer ?
#
loop_
_entity_poly.entity_id
_entity_poly.type
_entity_poly.pdbx_seq_one_letter_code
_entity_poly.pdbx_strand_id
1 'polypeptide(L)'
;MARPELWLCRHGETEWSLGGRHTSHTDLLLTPAGVDEARELAKLLAGVAFDLVLTSPLRRASDTAGLLGFPEARREAALAEWDYGDYEGLTTPAIREKAPGW
;
A
#
# COMPACT_ATOMS: atom_id res chain seq x y z
N MET A 1 -15.85 -27.13 -8.87
CA MET A 1 -15.32 -26.35 -7.75
C MET A 1 -14.50 -25.16 -8.28
N ALA A 2 -14.84 -23.97 -7.87
CA ALA A 2 -14.09 -22.78 -8.30
C ALA A 2 -12.67 -22.81 -7.71
N ARG A 3 -11.70 -22.35 -8.49
CA ARG A 3 -10.33 -22.19 -8.00
C ARG A 3 -10.28 -20.94 -7.11
N PRO A 4 -9.51 -20.95 -6.02
CA PRO A 4 -9.27 -19.74 -5.26
C PRO A 4 -8.54 -18.70 -6.12
N GLU A 5 -8.92 -17.45 -5.98
CA GLU A 5 -8.29 -16.32 -6.65
C GLU A 5 -7.69 -15.40 -5.60
N LEU A 6 -6.48 -14.94 -5.86
CA LEU A 6 -5.82 -13.95 -5.03
C LEU A 6 -5.70 -12.64 -5.82
N TRP A 7 -6.26 -11.60 -5.25
CA TRP A 7 -6.18 -10.25 -5.82
C TRP A 7 -5.27 -9.39 -4.94
N LEU A 8 -4.32 -8.73 -5.55
CA LEU A 8 -3.38 -7.86 -4.86
C LEU A 8 -3.58 -6.43 -5.33
N CYS A 9 -3.79 -5.53 -4.38
CA CYS A 9 -3.94 -4.11 -4.66
C CYS A 9 -2.88 -3.33 -3.87
N ARG A 10 -2.14 -2.48 -4.57
CA ARG A 10 -1.19 -1.58 -3.94
C ARG A 10 -1.94 -0.39 -3.36
N HIS A 11 -1.44 0.17 -2.26
CA HIS A 11 -1.98 1.43 -1.72
C HIS A 11 -1.81 2.59 -2.71
N GLY A 12 -2.64 3.61 -2.56
CA GLY A 12 -2.55 4.82 -3.36
C GLY A 12 -1.29 5.64 -3.05
N GLU A 13 -1.09 6.70 -3.82
CA GLU A 13 0.07 7.58 -3.70
C GLU A 13 0.17 8.20 -2.31
N THR A 14 1.39 8.22 -1.77
CA THR A 14 1.78 8.99 -0.60
C THR A 14 2.83 10.02 -1.00
N GLU A 15 3.12 10.99 -0.15
CA GLU A 15 4.17 11.97 -0.41
C GLU A 15 5.52 11.29 -0.67
N TRP A 16 5.84 10.23 0.08
CA TRP A 16 7.11 9.52 -0.09
C TRP A 16 7.10 8.63 -1.34
N SER A 17 6.00 7.98 -1.69
CA SER A 17 5.95 7.19 -2.92
C SER A 17 6.11 8.09 -4.15
N LEU A 18 5.54 9.29 -4.11
CA LEU A 18 5.70 10.28 -5.17
C LEU A 18 7.17 10.69 -5.32
N GLY A 19 7.88 10.85 -4.21
CA GLY A 19 9.30 11.22 -4.21
C GLY A 19 10.25 10.04 -4.38
N GLY A 20 9.76 8.81 -4.52
CA GLY A 20 10.60 7.62 -4.67
C GLY A 20 11.30 7.20 -3.38
N ARG A 21 10.83 7.63 -2.23
CA ARG A 21 11.39 7.28 -0.93
C ARG A 21 10.87 5.92 -0.46
N HIS A 22 11.76 5.08 0.02
CA HIS A 22 11.39 3.78 0.56
C HIS A 22 10.65 3.94 1.89
N THR A 23 9.52 3.28 2.02
CA THR A 23 8.61 3.46 3.15
C THR A 23 8.24 2.09 3.71
N SER A 24 8.47 1.88 5.00
CA SER A 24 7.99 0.70 5.70
C SER A 24 7.13 1.10 6.91
N HIS A 25 7.73 1.32 8.06
CA HIS A 25 7.01 1.60 9.30
C HIS A 25 6.51 3.06 9.42
N THR A 26 6.99 3.98 8.61
CA THR A 26 6.51 5.37 8.63
C THR A 26 5.06 5.41 8.16
N ASP A 27 4.18 5.93 9.02
CA ASP A 27 2.74 5.84 8.81
C ASP A 27 2.19 7.09 8.10
N LEU A 28 2.40 7.12 6.78
CA LEU A 28 2.00 8.24 5.94
C LEU A 28 0.56 8.13 5.47
N LEU A 29 -0.08 9.29 5.31
CA LEU A 29 -1.41 9.40 4.71
C LEU A 29 -1.31 9.37 3.18
N LEU A 30 -2.42 9.05 2.54
CA LEU A 30 -2.54 9.21 1.09
C LEU A 30 -2.54 10.70 0.73
N THR A 31 -1.95 11.02 -0.43
CA THR A 31 -2.12 12.33 -1.04
C THR A 31 -3.53 12.43 -1.66
N PRO A 32 -4.01 13.65 -2.00
CA PRO A 32 -5.25 13.78 -2.75
C PRO A 32 -5.28 12.94 -4.02
N ALA A 33 -4.16 12.86 -4.75
CA ALA A 33 -4.04 12.01 -5.94
C ALA A 33 -4.16 10.53 -5.56
N GLY A 34 -3.58 10.11 -4.44
CA GLY A 34 -3.70 8.74 -3.95
C GLY A 34 -5.14 8.37 -3.61
N VAL A 35 -5.89 9.30 -3.03
CA VAL A 35 -7.33 9.11 -2.76
C VAL A 35 -8.09 8.92 -4.07
N ASP A 36 -7.81 9.75 -5.07
CA ASP A 36 -8.47 9.66 -6.38
C ASP A 36 -8.13 8.34 -7.09
N GLU A 37 -6.87 7.90 -7.02
CA GLU A 37 -6.46 6.60 -7.56
C GLU A 37 -7.26 5.45 -6.93
N ALA A 38 -7.41 5.46 -5.61
CA ALA A 38 -8.17 4.43 -4.91
C ALA A 38 -9.64 4.45 -5.33
N ARG A 39 -10.24 5.62 -5.48
CA ARG A 39 -11.63 5.76 -5.94
C ARG A 39 -11.84 5.26 -7.36
N GLU A 40 -10.87 5.48 -8.25
CA GLU A 40 -10.93 4.95 -9.61
C GLU A 40 -10.81 3.42 -9.60
N LEU A 41 -9.90 2.87 -8.79
CA LEU A 41 -9.77 1.42 -8.65
C LEU A 41 -11.04 0.79 -8.08
N ALA A 42 -11.72 1.47 -7.16
CA ALA A 42 -12.97 1.01 -6.58
C ALA A 42 -14.03 0.71 -7.65
N LYS A 43 -14.07 1.49 -8.72
CA LYS A 43 -15.00 1.28 -9.83
C LYS A 43 -14.75 -0.05 -10.53
N LEU A 44 -13.49 -0.48 -10.63
CA LEU A 44 -13.11 -1.77 -11.23
C LEU A 44 -13.47 -2.95 -10.32
N LEU A 45 -13.51 -2.74 -9.01
CA LEU A 45 -13.83 -3.77 -8.03
C LEU A 45 -15.32 -3.84 -7.71
N ALA A 46 -16.11 -2.88 -8.17
CA ALA A 46 -17.55 -2.82 -7.91
C ALA A 46 -18.22 -4.10 -8.44
N GLY A 47 -19.03 -4.73 -7.61
CA GLY A 47 -19.73 -5.95 -7.97
C GLY A 47 -18.91 -7.25 -7.83
N VAL A 48 -17.62 -7.14 -7.50
CA VAL A 48 -16.81 -8.33 -7.19
C VAL A 48 -16.97 -8.66 -5.71
N ALA A 49 -17.37 -9.91 -5.42
CA ALA A 49 -17.50 -10.40 -4.06
C ALA A 49 -16.21 -11.10 -3.64
N PHE A 50 -15.67 -10.72 -2.49
CA PHE A 50 -14.50 -11.36 -1.91
C PHE A 50 -14.88 -12.06 -0.60
N ASP A 51 -14.42 -13.28 -0.41
CA ASP A 51 -14.66 -14.05 0.82
C ASP A 51 -13.80 -13.53 1.97
N LEU A 52 -12.63 -12.98 1.67
CA LEU A 52 -11.71 -12.47 2.67
C LEU A 52 -10.99 -11.25 2.11
N VAL A 53 -10.98 -10.18 2.89
CA VAL A 53 -10.23 -8.96 2.55
C VAL A 53 -9.27 -8.64 3.68
N LEU A 54 -8.00 -8.55 3.35
CA LEU A 54 -6.93 -8.24 4.29
C LEU A 54 -6.26 -6.94 3.90
N THR A 55 -5.77 -6.21 4.89
CA THR A 55 -4.97 -5.00 4.67
C THR A 55 -3.79 -4.94 5.62
N SER A 56 -2.70 -4.32 5.19
CA SER A 56 -1.66 -3.88 6.11
C SER A 56 -2.26 -2.94 7.16
N PRO A 57 -1.74 -2.93 8.40
CA PRO A 57 -2.25 -2.03 9.44
C PRO A 57 -1.88 -0.57 9.24
N LEU A 58 -0.93 -0.26 8.34
CA LEU A 58 -0.51 1.12 8.09
C LEU A 58 -1.60 1.89 7.34
N ARG A 59 -1.73 3.18 7.68
CA ARG A 59 -2.84 4.00 7.21
C ARG A 59 -2.93 4.09 5.70
N ARG A 60 -1.81 4.21 5.00
CA ARG A 60 -1.84 4.26 3.53
C ARG A 60 -2.54 3.05 2.90
N ALA A 61 -2.38 1.88 3.52
CA ALA A 61 -3.03 0.66 3.04
C ALA A 61 -4.47 0.55 3.54
N SER A 62 -4.70 0.77 4.83
CA SER A 62 -6.04 0.64 5.40
C SER A 62 -7.00 1.73 4.88
N ASP A 63 -6.51 2.95 4.66
CA ASP A 63 -7.31 4.01 4.05
C ASP A 63 -7.63 3.68 2.59
N THR A 64 -6.67 3.12 1.84
CA THR A 64 -6.93 2.63 0.49
C THR A 64 -8.02 1.55 0.50
N ALA A 65 -7.92 0.58 1.40
CA ALA A 65 -8.93 -0.48 1.51
C ALA A 65 -10.33 0.11 1.79
N GLY A 66 -10.42 1.09 2.67
CA GLY A 66 -11.69 1.78 2.95
C GLY A 66 -12.26 2.47 1.72
N LEU A 67 -11.42 3.17 0.96
CA LEU A 67 -11.83 3.86 -0.26
C LEU A 67 -12.24 2.87 -1.38
N LEU A 68 -11.66 1.66 -1.37
CA LEU A 68 -12.04 0.60 -2.30
C LEU A 68 -13.40 -0.03 -1.96
N GLY A 69 -13.98 0.31 -0.82
CA GLY A 69 -15.25 -0.23 -0.37
C GLY A 69 -15.13 -1.31 0.71
N PHE A 70 -13.96 -1.45 1.33
CA PHE A 70 -13.70 -2.46 2.36
C PHE A 70 -13.24 -1.84 3.68
N PRO A 71 -14.10 -1.00 4.33
CA PRO A 71 -13.70 -0.33 5.57
C PRO A 71 -13.46 -1.30 6.73
N GLU A 72 -14.00 -2.53 6.64
CA GLU A 72 -13.84 -3.54 7.66
C GLU A 72 -12.80 -4.60 7.30
N ALA A 73 -11.93 -4.33 6.31
CA ALA A 73 -10.85 -5.23 5.96
C ALA A 73 -10.03 -5.59 7.21
N ARG A 74 -9.72 -6.89 7.35
CA ARG A 74 -8.97 -7.36 8.52
C ARG A 74 -7.53 -6.90 8.41
N ARG A 75 -7.04 -6.23 9.46
CA ARG A 75 -5.65 -5.83 9.54
C ARG A 75 -4.76 -7.02 9.82
N GLU A 76 -3.73 -7.18 9.00
CA GLU A 76 -2.77 -8.28 9.10
C GLU A 76 -1.36 -7.69 9.11
N ALA A 77 -0.68 -7.79 10.25
CA ALA A 77 0.66 -7.21 10.42
C ALA A 77 1.68 -7.79 9.44
N ALA A 78 1.51 -9.04 9.04
CA ALA A 78 2.41 -9.69 8.08
C ALA A 78 2.37 -9.05 6.69
N LEU A 79 1.36 -8.25 6.38
CA LEU A 79 1.25 -7.53 5.10
C LEU A 79 1.99 -6.19 5.10
N ALA A 80 2.54 -5.78 6.24
CA ALA A 80 3.34 -4.56 6.28
C ALA A 80 4.61 -4.73 5.44
N GLU A 81 5.04 -3.62 4.81
CA GLU A 81 6.28 -3.61 4.05
C GLU A 81 7.46 -4.04 4.95
N TRP A 82 8.45 -4.69 4.35
CA TRP A 82 9.61 -5.07 5.13
C TRP A 82 10.33 -3.85 5.68
N ASP A 83 11.04 -4.03 6.79
CA ASP A 83 11.72 -2.93 7.46
C ASP A 83 12.98 -2.51 6.68
N TYR A 84 13.01 -1.27 6.20
CA TYR A 84 14.17 -0.73 5.49
C TYR A 84 15.29 -0.28 6.42
N GLY A 85 15.06 -0.27 7.74
CA GLY A 85 16.07 0.12 8.72
C GLY A 85 16.59 1.53 8.45
N ASP A 86 17.91 1.67 8.33
CA ASP A 86 18.55 2.96 8.11
C ASP A 86 18.22 3.58 6.74
N TYR A 87 17.62 2.82 5.84
CA TYR A 87 17.24 3.29 4.50
C TYR A 87 15.81 3.84 4.44
N GLU A 88 15.10 3.82 5.55
CA GLU A 88 13.75 4.37 5.63
C GLU A 88 13.75 5.85 5.20
N GLY A 89 12.86 6.19 4.28
CA GLY A 89 12.74 7.56 3.76
C GLY A 89 13.78 7.98 2.73
N LEU A 90 14.69 7.08 2.35
CA LEU A 90 15.69 7.37 1.34
C LEU A 90 15.24 6.91 -0.04
N THR A 91 15.69 7.64 -1.07
CA THR A 91 15.52 7.23 -2.46
C THR A 91 16.58 6.19 -2.84
N THR A 92 16.35 5.47 -3.94
CA THR A 92 17.35 4.52 -4.43
C THR A 92 18.72 5.16 -4.68
N PRO A 93 18.83 6.34 -5.35
CA PRO A 93 20.14 6.99 -5.50
C PRO A 93 20.82 7.30 -4.15
N ALA A 94 20.05 7.79 -3.16
CA ALA A 94 20.59 8.10 -1.83
C ALA A 94 21.10 6.84 -1.13
N ILE A 95 20.39 5.71 -1.24
CA ILE A 95 20.84 4.44 -0.68
C ILE A 95 22.12 3.98 -1.36
N ARG A 96 22.21 4.09 -2.67
CA ARG A 96 23.38 3.65 -3.44
C ARG A 96 24.63 4.49 -3.17
N GLU A 97 24.49 5.72 -2.69
CA GLU A 97 25.63 6.49 -2.20
C GLU A 97 26.26 5.83 -0.98
N LYS A 98 25.44 5.20 -0.12
CA LYS A 98 25.90 4.49 1.09
C LYS A 98 26.25 3.04 0.81
N ALA A 99 25.55 2.42 -0.14
CA ALA A 99 25.68 1.01 -0.48
C ALA A 99 25.63 0.84 -2.01
N PRO A 100 26.74 1.05 -2.72
CA PRO A 100 26.74 1.08 -4.18
C PRO A 100 26.19 -0.16 -4.88
N GLY A 101 26.18 -1.28 -4.21
CA GLY A 101 25.64 -2.54 -4.75
C GLY A 101 24.16 -2.78 -4.50
N TRP A 102 23.52 -1.86 -3.85
CA TRP A 102 22.10 -2.01 -3.45
C TRP A 102 21.15 -1.91 -4.62
#